data_5e3170b86e4829dd4457298f5f62c7f9
#
_entry.id   5e3170b86e4829dd4457298f5f62c7f9
#
_cell.length_a   1.000
_cell.length_b   1.000
_cell.length_c   1.000
_cell.angle_alpha   90.00
_cell.angle_beta   90.00
_cell.angle_gamma   90.00
#
_symmetry.space_group_name_H-M   'P 1'
#
loop_
_entity.id
_entity.type
_entity.pdbx_description
1 polymer ?
#
loop_
_entity_poly.entity_id
_entity_poly.type
_entity_poly.pdbx_seq_one_letter_code
_entity_poly.pdbx_strand_id
1 'polypeptide(L)'
;MLKLLTYDSLLAEASEYILSLPETKQKELKENLSHGKALLKSKDQMKAYLHHYGQMHREKLLRAYKHILSDFLKSSFSVIDWGCGQGLASMVLSEYVPNEDIVTDFILIEPSVLCLSQANANLTWSNPKSMVDVLRKREEEVEATDICVQERKVLHLLSNVVDMPEFSGNGIRRFVFANINLNHLIIGVSPFYPEEGRGKRMDEFAESLNGFKKVYSFQKHIDDWDKNYSCQIRVLSNRLTPKGEVFENRQYVHIV
;
A
#
# COMPACT_ATOMS: atom_id res chain seq x y z
N MET A 1 -13.61 -25.07 9.20
CA MET A 1 -13.31 -23.98 8.27
C MET A 1 -12.28 -23.07 8.95
N LEU A 2 -11.05 -23.00 8.45
CA LEU A 2 -10.05 -22.06 8.98
C LEU A 2 -10.58 -20.64 8.70
N LYS A 3 -10.65 -19.83 9.75
CA LYS A 3 -11.06 -18.42 9.61
C LYS A 3 -9.92 -17.69 8.90
N LEU A 4 -10.17 -17.18 7.70
CA LEU A 4 -9.18 -16.37 6.98
C LEU A 4 -8.82 -15.14 7.82
N LEU A 5 -7.55 -14.77 7.81
CA LEU A 5 -7.08 -13.56 8.46
C LEU A 5 -7.59 -12.34 7.68
N THR A 6 -8.27 -11.43 8.37
CA THR A 6 -8.77 -10.17 7.77
C THR A 6 -8.04 -8.97 8.36
N TYR A 7 -8.03 -7.87 7.61
CA TYR A 7 -7.47 -6.61 8.10
C TYR A 7 -8.18 -6.14 9.39
N ASP A 8 -9.50 -6.26 9.46
CA ASP A 8 -10.27 -5.90 10.65
C ASP A 8 -9.91 -6.77 11.86
N SER A 9 -9.64 -8.06 11.66
CA SER A 9 -9.20 -8.93 12.75
C SER A 9 -7.82 -8.55 13.28
N LEU A 10 -6.89 -8.11 12.41
CA LEU A 10 -5.59 -7.59 12.82
C LEU A 10 -5.71 -6.28 13.60
N LEU A 11 -6.58 -5.37 13.16
CA LEU A 11 -6.85 -4.12 13.87
C LEU A 11 -7.44 -4.38 15.26
N ALA A 12 -8.39 -5.29 15.35
CA ALA A 12 -9.04 -5.64 16.61
C ALA A 12 -8.01 -6.26 17.59
N GLU A 13 -7.22 -7.25 17.14
CA GLU A 13 -6.17 -7.86 17.95
C GLU A 13 -5.13 -6.84 18.43
N ALA A 14 -4.68 -5.96 17.53
CA ALA A 14 -3.71 -4.92 17.87
C ALA A 14 -4.28 -3.95 18.91
N SER A 15 -5.54 -3.55 18.76
CA SER A 15 -6.21 -2.64 19.68
C SER A 15 -6.44 -3.27 21.05
N GLU A 16 -6.90 -4.51 21.09
CA GLU A 16 -7.08 -5.24 22.35
C GLU A 16 -5.74 -5.36 23.10
N TYR A 17 -4.67 -5.73 22.39
CA TYR A 17 -3.34 -5.82 22.97
C TYR A 17 -2.87 -4.48 23.54
N ILE A 18 -2.92 -3.39 22.78
CA ILE A 18 -2.44 -2.08 23.21
C ILE A 18 -3.25 -1.57 24.41
N LEU A 19 -4.58 -1.71 24.38
CA LEU A 19 -5.45 -1.27 25.47
C LEU A 19 -5.30 -2.12 26.74
N SER A 20 -4.76 -3.33 26.65
CA SER A 20 -4.44 -4.16 27.82
C SER A 20 -3.15 -3.74 28.55
N LEU A 21 -2.30 -2.92 27.90
CA LEU A 21 -1.05 -2.47 28.49
C LEU A 21 -1.28 -1.29 29.48
N PRO A 22 -0.37 -1.10 30.46
CA PRO A 22 -0.38 0.10 31.29
C PRO A 22 -0.29 1.40 30.45
N GLU A 23 -0.98 2.45 30.86
CA GLU A 23 -1.02 3.75 30.15
C GLU A 23 0.37 4.31 29.81
N THR A 24 1.30 4.18 30.73
CA THR A 24 2.70 4.60 30.53
C THR A 24 3.34 3.87 29.35
N LYS A 25 3.06 2.56 29.21
CA LYS A 25 3.58 1.76 28.10
C LYS A 25 2.91 2.06 26.78
N GLN A 26 1.60 2.32 26.80
CA GLN A 26 0.88 2.76 25.59
C GLN A 26 1.46 4.08 25.07
N LYS A 27 1.71 5.05 25.96
CA LYS A 27 2.31 6.34 25.60
C LYS A 27 3.72 6.18 25.04
N GLU A 28 4.58 5.40 25.71
CA GLU A 28 5.93 5.09 25.23
C GLU A 28 5.92 4.49 23.82
N LEU A 29 5.06 3.49 23.57
CA LEU A 29 4.95 2.87 22.27
C LEU A 29 4.50 3.86 21.20
N LYS A 30 3.52 4.72 21.50
CA LYS A 30 3.04 5.76 20.58
C LYS A 30 4.14 6.76 20.22
N GLU A 31 4.89 7.23 21.22
CA GLU A 31 6.00 8.17 21.02
C GLU A 31 7.12 7.55 20.16
N ASN A 32 7.42 6.27 20.41
CA ASN A 32 8.41 5.52 19.64
C ASN A 32 8.05 5.29 18.16
N LEU A 33 6.80 5.51 17.76
CA LEU A 33 6.40 5.44 16.36
C LEU A 33 6.78 6.68 15.54
N SER A 34 7.21 7.78 16.19
CA SER A 34 7.64 9.02 15.51
C SER A 34 6.65 9.47 14.42
N HIS A 35 5.36 9.54 14.76
CA HIS A 35 4.28 9.85 13.82
C HIS A 35 4.19 8.89 12.61
N GLY A 36 4.51 7.61 12.83
CA GLY A 36 4.47 6.57 11.80
C GLY A 36 5.70 6.50 10.90
N LYS A 37 6.75 7.28 11.21
CA LYS A 37 8.02 7.32 10.42
C LYS A 37 9.09 6.38 10.97
N ALA A 38 8.91 5.84 12.18
CA ALA A 38 9.92 5.00 12.81
C ALA A 38 10.02 3.64 12.13
N LEU A 39 11.25 3.16 12.00
CA LEU A 39 11.47 1.75 11.68
C LEU A 39 10.96 0.89 12.84
N LEU A 40 10.02 -0.01 12.55
CA LEU A 40 9.43 -0.90 13.55
C LEU A 40 10.42 -1.99 13.94
N LYS A 41 10.77 -2.04 15.23
CA LYS A 41 11.84 -2.91 15.78
C LYS A 41 11.29 -4.03 16.67
N SER A 42 9.99 -4.04 16.97
CA SER A 42 9.38 -5.04 17.84
C SER A 42 7.93 -5.32 17.43
N LYS A 43 7.40 -6.48 17.87
CA LYS A 43 5.99 -6.83 17.68
C LYS A 43 5.06 -5.82 18.38
N ASP A 44 5.48 -5.28 19.53
CA ASP A 44 4.69 -4.27 20.24
C ASP A 44 4.57 -2.98 19.44
N GLN A 45 5.67 -2.53 18.81
CA GLN A 45 5.64 -1.37 17.92
C GLN A 45 4.77 -1.63 16.68
N MET A 46 4.79 -2.84 16.14
CA MET A 46 3.95 -3.23 15.00
C MET A 46 2.46 -3.18 15.38
N LYS A 47 2.09 -3.71 16.55
CA LYS A 47 0.72 -3.63 17.06
C LYS A 47 0.32 -2.18 17.38
N ALA A 48 1.22 -1.40 17.99
CA ALA A 48 0.98 0.01 18.24
C ALA A 48 0.77 0.81 16.93
N TYR A 49 1.54 0.51 15.89
CA TYR A 49 1.36 1.12 14.58
C TYR A 49 -0.02 0.81 13.99
N LEU A 50 -0.45 -0.44 14.01
CA LEU A 50 -1.78 -0.84 13.59
C LEU A 50 -2.87 -0.14 14.39
N HIS A 51 -2.77 -0.14 15.72
CA HIS A 51 -3.74 0.49 16.60
C HIS A 51 -3.90 2.00 16.32
N HIS A 52 -2.78 2.72 16.15
CA HIS A 52 -2.84 4.18 16.00
C HIS A 52 -3.08 4.64 14.55
N TYR A 53 -2.65 3.89 13.56
CA TYR A 53 -2.64 4.33 12.15
C TYR A 53 -3.40 3.40 11.19
N GLY A 54 -3.69 2.16 11.61
CA GLY A 54 -4.25 1.15 10.72
C GLY A 54 -5.57 1.57 10.08
N GLN A 55 -6.52 2.06 10.88
CA GLN A 55 -7.82 2.52 10.36
C GLN A 55 -7.65 3.65 9.34
N MET A 56 -6.80 4.63 9.65
CA MET A 56 -6.49 5.74 8.75
C MET A 56 -5.88 5.25 7.42
N HIS A 57 -4.95 4.30 7.48
CA HIS A 57 -4.34 3.73 6.28
C HIS A 57 -5.36 2.99 5.43
N ARG A 58 -6.22 2.17 6.05
CA ARG A 58 -7.29 1.47 5.35
C ARG A 58 -8.20 2.41 4.58
N GLU A 59 -8.66 3.48 5.20
CA GLU A 59 -9.55 4.46 4.55
C GLU A 59 -8.91 5.14 3.35
N LYS A 60 -7.62 5.54 3.47
CA LYS A 60 -6.86 6.12 2.36
C LYS A 60 -6.68 5.14 1.20
N LEU A 61 -6.35 3.89 1.52
CA LEU A 61 -6.15 2.82 0.54
C LEU A 61 -7.45 2.48 -0.18
N LEU A 62 -8.55 2.29 0.55
CA LEU A 62 -9.86 2.05 -0.06
C LEU A 62 -10.28 3.20 -0.98
N ARG A 63 -9.97 4.44 -0.62
CA ARG A 63 -10.20 5.58 -1.50
C ARG A 63 -9.38 5.46 -2.78
N ALA A 64 -8.10 5.09 -2.67
CA ALA A 64 -7.22 4.95 -3.83
C ALA A 64 -7.66 3.79 -4.74
N TYR A 65 -8.06 2.66 -4.17
CA TYR A 65 -8.45 1.46 -4.92
C TYR A 65 -9.74 1.63 -5.73
N LYS A 66 -10.62 2.56 -5.36
CA LYS A 66 -11.77 2.95 -6.18
C LYS A 66 -11.39 3.43 -7.59
N HIS A 67 -10.13 3.83 -7.77
CA HIS A 67 -9.60 4.32 -9.03
C HIS A 67 -8.75 3.27 -9.78
N ILE A 68 -8.74 2.02 -9.32
CA ILE A 68 -8.23 0.91 -10.13
C ILE A 68 -9.12 0.78 -11.36
N LEU A 69 -8.48 0.81 -12.54
CA LEU A 69 -9.20 0.73 -13.80
C LEU A 69 -10.03 -0.56 -13.88
N SER A 70 -11.30 -0.46 -14.26
CA SER A 70 -12.20 -1.63 -14.33
C SER A 70 -11.66 -2.73 -15.23
N ASP A 71 -11.00 -2.38 -16.34
CA ASP A 71 -10.35 -3.32 -17.23
C ASP A 71 -9.14 -4.03 -16.59
N PHE A 72 -8.52 -3.39 -15.60
CA PHE A 72 -7.45 -4.00 -14.83
C PHE A 72 -7.98 -5.16 -13.98
N LEU A 73 -9.16 -5.00 -13.40
CA LEU A 73 -9.83 -6.00 -12.55
C LEU A 73 -10.56 -7.12 -13.31
N LYS A 74 -10.58 -7.11 -14.66
CA LYS A 74 -11.27 -8.14 -15.47
C LYS A 74 -10.46 -9.42 -15.66
N SER A 75 -9.17 -9.43 -15.41
CA SER A 75 -8.29 -10.59 -15.52
C SER A 75 -7.21 -10.53 -14.45
N SER A 76 -6.50 -11.62 -14.26
CA SER A 76 -5.44 -11.76 -13.27
C SER A 76 -4.33 -10.71 -13.41
N PHE A 77 -3.71 -10.39 -12.28
CA PHE A 77 -2.59 -9.47 -12.18
C PHE A 77 -1.66 -9.82 -11.00
N SER A 78 -0.40 -9.43 -11.16
CA SER A 78 0.62 -9.48 -10.11
C SER A 78 0.60 -8.18 -9.29
N VAL A 79 0.94 -8.26 -8.01
CA VAL A 79 1.06 -7.11 -7.12
C VAL A 79 2.50 -6.97 -6.64
N ILE A 80 3.07 -5.77 -6.72
CA ILE A 80 4.35 -5.43 -6.11
C ILE A 80 4.11 -4.36 -5.05
N ASP A 81 4.37 -4.69 -3.80
CA ASP A 81 4.19 -3.79 -2.65
C ASP A 81 5.56 -3.25 -2.21
N TRP A 82 5.86 -2.01 -2.58
CA TRP A 82 7.14 -1.34 -2.36
C TRP A 82 7.18 -0.69 -0.98
N GLY A 83 8.08 -1.16 -0.12
CA GLY A 83 8.11 -0.76 1.28
C GLY A 83 6.86 -1.25 2.01
N CYS A 84 6.54 -2.53 1.84
CA CYS A 84 5.27 -3.09 2.25
C CYS A 84 5.02 -3.05 3.77
N GLY A 85 6.05 -2.81 4.58
CA GLY A 85 5.95 -2.88 6.03
C GLY A 85 5.37 -4.23 6.49
N GLN A 86 4.19 -4.19 7.11
CA GLN A 86 3.48 -5.40 7.56
C GLN A 86 2.52 -5.97 6.48
N GLY A 87 2.61 -5.52 5.22
CA GLY A 87 1.75 -5.96 4.11
C GLY A 87 0.33 -5.38 4.14
N LEU A 88 0.13 -4.28 4.84
CA LEU A 88 -1.20 -3.73 5.10
C LEU A 88 -1.91 -3.26 3.82
N ALA A 89 -1.18 -2.66 2.88
CA ALA A 89 -1.75 -2.21 1.61
C ALA A 89 -2.23 -3.40 0.79
N SER A 90 -1.41 -4.44 0.68
CA SER A 90 -1.77 -5.68 -0.02
C SER A 90 -2.96 -6.39 0.61
N MET A 91 -3.08 -6.42 1.95
CA MET A 91 -4.24 -7.00 2.63
C MET A 91 -5.53 -6.22 2.33
N VAL A 92 -5.51 -4.89 2.41
CA VAL A 92 -6.68 -4.06 2.06
C VAL A 92 -7.06 -4.24 0.59
N LEU A 93 -6.07 -4.41 -0.30
CA LEU A 93 -6.33 -4.71 -1.71
C LEU A 93 -7.06 -6.05 -1.88
N SER A 94 -6.61 -7.09 -1.19
CA SER A 94 -7.22 -8.42 -1.25
C SER A 94 -8.68 -8.43 -0.81
N GLU A 95 -9.01 -7.64 0.21
CA GLU A 95 -10.41 -7.45 0.64
C GLU A 95 -11.23 -6.59 -0.33
N TYR A 96 -10.55 -5.72 -1.09
CA TYR A 96 -11.20 -4.81 -2.04
C TYR A 96 -11.55 -5.48 -3.37
N VAL A 97 -10.70 -6.39 -3.87
CA VAL A 97 -10.92 -7.04 -5.16
C VAL A 97 -12.13 -7.99 -5.10
N PRO A 98 -12.94 -8.05 -6.19
CA PRO A 98 -14.19 -8.80 -6.17
C PRO A 98 -14.01 -10.32 -6.15
N ASN A 99 -12.82 -10.79 -6.51
CA ASN A 99 -12.47 -12.21 -6.55
C ASN A 99 -11.01 -12.37 -6.10
N GLU A 100 -10.78 -13.16 -5.07
CA GLU A 100 -9.44 -13.45 -4.55
C GLU A 100 -8.52 -14.14 -5.58
N ASP A 101 -9.07 -14.89 -6.53
CA ASP A 101 -8.31 -15.60 -7.56
C ASP A 101 -7.72 -14.66 -8.65
N ILE A 102 -8.09 -13.39 -8.64
CA ILE A 102 -7.60 -12.40 -9.61
C ILE A 102 -6.19 -11.90 -9.31
N VAL A 103 -5.75 -11.98 -8.05
CA VAL A 103 -4.36 -11.69 -7.67
C VAL A 103 -3.59 -12.99 -7.62
N THR A 104 -2.73 -13.21 -8.61
CA THR A 104 -1.96 -14.45 -8.72
C THR A 104 -0.76 -14.50 -7.80
N ASP A 105 -0.10 -13.36 -7.63
CA ASP A 105 1.13 -13.26 -6.84
C ASP A 105 1.29 -11.89 -6.19
N PHE A 106 1.88 -11.89 -5.02
CA PHE A 106 2.35 -10.73 -4.30
C PHE A 106 3.86 -10.78 -4.17
N ILE A 107 4.54 -9.71 -4.59
CA ILE A 107 5.96 -9.50 -4.37
C ILE A 107 6.11 -8.39 -3.32
N LEU A 108 6.57 -8.77 -2.13
CA LEU A 108 6.70 -7.89 -0.97
C LEU A 108 8.14 -7.42 -0.82
N ILE A 109 8.35 -6.12 -0.89
CA ILE A 109 9.68 -5.51 -0.82
C ILE A 109 9.77 -4.68 0.47
N GLU A 110 10.67 -5.05 1.38
CA GLU A 110 10.82 -4.39 2.68
C GLU A 110 12.19 -4.71 3.29
N PRO A 111 12.99 -3.73 3.71
CA PRO A 111 14.29 -3.97 4.31
C PRO A 111 14.24 -4.58 5.72
N SER A 112 13.17 -4.35 6.48
CA SER A 112 12.99 -4.88 7.83
C SER A 112 12.59 -6.35 7.80
N VAL A 113 13.45 -7.24 8.29
CA VAL A 113 13.15 -8.68 8.42
C VAL A 113 11.87 -8.92 9.22
N LEU A 114 11.69 -8.17 10.31
CA LEU A 114 10.55 -8.32 11.18
C LEU A 114 9.24 -7.98 10.47
N CYS A 115 9.21 -6.83 9.80
CA CYS A 115 8.05 -6.38 9.04
C CYS A 115 7.76 -7.31 7.86
N LEU A 116 8.80 -7.67 7.09
CA LEU A 116 8.67 -8.56 5.94
C LEU A 116 8.15 -9.95 6.33
N SER A 117 8.66 -10.53 7.43
CA SER A 117 8.15 -11.81 7.94
C SER A 117 6.67 -11.72 8.34
N GLN A 118 6.26 -10.62 8.95
CA GLN A 118 4.86 -10.41 9.31
C GLN A 118 3.99 -10.21 8.06
N ALA A 119 4.46 -9.44 7.08
CA ALA A 119 3.76 -9.24 5.82
C ALA A 119 3.53 -10.57 5.09
N ASN A 120 4.59 -11.39 4.99
CA ASN A 120 4.49 -12.73 4.41
C ASN A 120 3.45 -13.60 5.13
N ALA A 121 3.50 -13.65 6.46
CA ALA A 121 2.52 -14.39 7.24
C ALA A 121 1.10 -13.87 7.02
N ASN A 122 0.90 -12.56 7.11
CA ASN A 122 -0.41 -11.93 6.92
C ASN A 122 -1.00 -12.28 5.55
N LEU A 123 -0.23 -12.15 4.47
CA LEU A 123 -0.75 -12.43 3.13
C LEU A 123 -0.93 -13.91 2.85
N THR A 124 -0.05 -14.77 3.31
CA THR A 124 -0.22 -16.23 3.16
C THR A 124 -1.51 -16.72 3.84
N TRP A 125 -1.85 -16.13 5.01
CA TRP A 125 -3.09 -16.50 5.70
C TRP A 125 -4.34 -15.86 5.13
N SER A 126 -4.25 -14.64 4.58
CA SER A 126 -5.40 -13.95 3.98
C SER A 126 -5.64 -14.34 2.52
N ASN A 127 -4.61 -14.79 1.80
CA ASN A 127 -4.66 -15.11 0.38
C ASN A 127 -4.01 -16.47 0.09
N PRO A 128 -4.59 -17.58 0.56
CA PRO A 128 -3.95 -18.89 0.47
C PRO A 128 -3.79 -19.44 -0.96
N LYS A 129 -4.42 -18.79 -1.94
CA LYS A 129 -4.33 -19.17 -3.35
C LYS A 129 -3.29 -18.39 -4.15
N SER A 130 -2.85 -17.24 -3.61
CA SER A 130 -1.83 -16.41 -4.27
C SER A 130 -0.43 -16.85 -3.82
N MET A 131 0.53 -16.75 -4.74
CA MET A 131 1.94 -16.87 -4.37
C MET A 131 2.37 -15.62 -3.61
N VAL A 132 3.24 -15.78 -2.62
CA VAL A 132 3.81 -14.65 -1.88
C VAL A 132 5.32 -14.76 -1.91
N ASP A 133 5.95 -13.87 -2.66
CA ASP A 133 7.40 -13.74 -2.74
C ASP A 133 7.86 -12.57 -1.89
N VAL A 134 9.02 -12.71 -1.24
CA VAL A 134 9.58 -11.70 -0.35
C VAL A 134 10.97 -11.28 -0.80
N LEU A 135 11.19 -9.99 -0.89
CA LEU A 135 12.47 -9.41 -1.26
C LEU A 135 12.95 -8.46 -0.16
N ARG A 136 13.96 -8.89 0.59
CA ARG A 136 14.56 -8.09 1.65
C ARG A 136 15.57 -7.11 1.08
N LYS A 137 15.06 -5.99 0.57
CA LYS A 137 15.85 -4.89 -0.01
C LYS A 137 15.18 -3.55 0.29
N ARG A 138 15.98 -2.49 0.27
CA ARG A 138 15.44 -1.14 0.12
C ARG A 138 15.00 -0.95 -1.33
N GLU A 139 14.08 -0.02 -1.57
CA GLU A 139 13.55 0.26 -2.90
C GLU A 139 14.67 0.58 -3.91
N GLU A 140 15.62 1.41 -3.52
CA GLU A 140 16.74 1.83 -4.35
C GLU A 140 17.76 0.73 -4.68
N GLU A 141 17.76 -0.38 -3.93
CA GLU A 141 18.63 -1.54 -4.13
C GLU A 141 18.05 -2.60 -5.09
N VAL A 142 16.76 -2.44 -5.44
CA VAL A 142 16.06 -3.42 -6.28
C VAL A 142 16.48 -3.27 -7.74
N GLU A 143 16.94 -4.37 -8.31
CA GLU A 143 17.20 -4.49 -9.75
C GLU A 143 15.99 -5.13 -10.46
N ALA A 144 15.85 -4.86 -11.75
CA ALA A 144 14.74 -5.42 -12.53
C ALA A 144 14.74 -6.95 -12.53
N THR A 145 15.90 -7.57 -12.42
CA THR A 145 16.07 -9.03 -12.37
C THR A 145 15.74 -9.67 -11.02
N ASP A 146 15.58 -8.88 -9.98
CA ASP A 146 15.18 -9.38 -8.65
C ASP A 146 13.70 -9.75 -8.59
N ILE A 147 12.91 -9.25 -9.53
CA ILE A 147 11.44 -9.38 -9.52
C ILE A 147 10.99 -10.25 -10.70
N CYS A 148 10.26 -11.30 -10.40
CA CYS A 148 9.60 -12.13 -11.39
C CYS A 148 8.09 -12.06 -11.17
N VAL A 149 7.34 -11.50 -12.12
CA VAL A 149 5.89 -11.42 -12.07
C VAL A 149 5.26 -12.52 -12.93
N GLN A 150 4.14 -13.07 -12.49
CA GLN A 150 3.45 -14.14 -13.21
C GLN A 150 2.54 -13.61 -14.32
N GLU A 151 2.10 -12.35 -14.20
CA GLU A 151 1.10 -11.78 -15.06
C GLU A 151 1.61 -10.63 -15.93
N ARG A 152 0.89 -10.37 -17.01
CA ARG A 152 1.15 -9.21 -17.88
C ARG A 152 0.64 -7.89 -17.34
N LYS A 153 -0.22 -7.92 -16.34
CA LYS A 153 -0.69 -6.77 -15.60
C LYS A 153 0.00 -6.73 -14.25
N VAL A 154 0.54 -5.59 -13.89
CA VAL A 154 1.28 -5.40 -12.65
C VAL A 154 0.74 -4.18 -11.91
N LEU A 155 0.21 -4.41 -10.72
CA LEU A 155 -0.19 -3.36 -9.80
C LEU A 155 0.95 -3.06 -8.83
N HIS A 156 1.42 -1.82 -8.82
CA HIS A 156 2.41 -1.35 -7.87
C HIS A 156 1.72 -0.59 -6.74
N LEU A 157 1.99 -0.96 -5.52
CA LEU A 157 1.53 -0.27 -4.32
C LEU A 157 2.68 0.50 -3.67
N LEU A 158 2.42 1.76 -3.35
CA LEU A 158 3.35 2.69 -2.69
C LEU A 158 2.59 3.34 -1.54
N SER A 159 2.52 2.65 -0.40
CA SER A 159 1.76 3.12 0.76
C SER A 159 2.67 3.76 1.80
N ASN A 160 2.62 5.10 1.89
CA ASN A 160 3.40 5.89 2.85
C ASN A 160 4.93 5.72 2.72
N VAL A 161 5.42 5.41 1.53
CA VAL A 161 6.85 5.24 1.26
C VAL A 161 7.42 6.41 0.44
N VAL A 162 6.64 7.01 -0.44
CA VAL A 162 7.12 8.07 -1.35
C VAL A 162 7.51 9.36 -0.60
N ASP A 163 6.89 9.63 0.54
CA ASP A 163 7.22 10.78 1.40
C ASP A 163 8.41 10.55 2.33
N MET A 164 8.94 9.32 2.38
CA MET A 164 10.14 9.02 3.18
C MET A 164 11.38 9.69 2.57
N PRO A 165 12.30 10.24 3.40
CA PRO A 165 13.49 10.93 2.90
C PRO A 165 14.38 10.05 2.01
N GLU A 166 14.42 8.77 2.29
CA GLU A 166 15.26 7.78 1.62
C GLU A 166 14.66 7.27 0.30
N PHE A 167 13.38 7.57 0.03
CA PHE A 167 12.74 7.10 -1.19
C PHE A 167 13.30 7.80 -2.43
N SER A 168 13.79 7.01 -3.37
CA SER A 168 14.33 7.50 -4.64
C SER A 168 13.45 7.22 -5.85
N GLY A 169 12.67 6.16 -5.82
CA GLY A 169 11.89 5.62 -6.94
C GLY A 169 12.75 4.92 -8.01
N ASN A 170 14.04 4.70 -7.75
CA ASN A 170 14.97 4.15 -8.74
C ASN A 170 14.68 2.68 -9.06
N GLY A 171 14.41 1.85 -8.05
CA GLY A 171 14.10 0.44 -8.26
C GLY A 171 12.81 0.27 -9.05
N ILE A 172 11.80 1.09 -8.73
CA ILE A 172 10.53 1.09 -9.47
C ILE A 172 10.78 1.45 -10.93
N ARG A 173 11.54 2.51 -11.19
CA ARG A 173 11.87 2.93 -12.56
C ARG A 173 12.64 1.85 -13.31
N ARG A 174 13.67 1.23 -12.69
CA ARG A 174 14.42 0.13 -13.31
C ARG A 174 13.49 -1.01 -13.71
N PHE A 175 12.61 -1.46 -12.79
CA PHE A 175 11.69 -2.54 -13.09
C PHE A 175 10.70 -2.18 -14.20
N VAL A 176 10.04 -1.01 -14.08
CA VAL A 176 9.00 -0.57 -15.03
C VAL A 176 9.57 -0.37 -16.43
N PHE A 177 10.75 0.28 -16.57
CA PHE A 177 11.32 0.55 -17.89
C PHE A 177 11.93 -0.71 -18.53
N ALA A 178 12.50 -1.63 -17.74
CA ALA A 178 12.93 -2.92 -18.25
C ALA A 178 11.75 -3.79 -18.73
N ASN A 179 10.57 -3.57 -18.16
CA ASN A 179 9.35 -4.34 -18.44
C ASN A 179 8.23 -3.48 -19.05
N ILE A 180 8.58 -2.47 -19.85
CA ILE A 180 7.61 -1.48 -20.39
C ILE A 180 6.48 -2.09 -21.22
N ASN A 181 6.65 -3.31 -21.71
CA ASN A 181 5.63 -4.06 -22.45
C ASN A 181 4.53 -4.63 -21.57
N LEU A 182 4.73 -4.68 -20.26
CA LEU A 182 3.70 -5.05 -19.30
C LEU A 182 2.72 -3.88 -19.11
N ASN A 183 1.54 -4.20 -18.61
CA ASN A 183 0.53 -3.21 -18.27
C ASN A 183 0.71 -2.81 -16.78
N HIS A 184 1.34 -1.69 -16.54
CA HIS A 184 1.60 -1.17 -15.21
C HIS A 184 0.51 -0.21 -14.75
N LEU A 185 0.02 -0.43 -13.53
CA LEU A 185 -0.81 0.49 -12.76
C LEU A 185 -0.10 0.78 -11.45
N ILE A 186 0.19 2.04 -11.16
CA ILE A 186 0.90 2.46 -9.95
C ILE A 186 -0.05 3.25 -9.07
N ILE A 187 -0.21 2.84 -7.82
CA ILE A 187 -1.01 3.53 -6.81
C ILE A 187 -0.09 4.03 -5.71
N GLY A 188 0.09 5.33 -5.64
CA GLY A 188 0.80 6.02 -4.57
C GLY A 188 -0.18 6.66 -3.58
N VAL A 189 -0.01 6.35 -2.29
CA VAL A 189 -0.78 6.92 -1.18
C VAL A 189 0.19 7.39 -0.11
N SER A 190 0.15 8.67 0.27
CA SER A 190 1.02 9.23 1.31
C SER A 190 0.27 10.30 2.11
N PRO A 191 0.75 10.66 3.30
CA PRO A 191 0.32 11.87 3.97
C PRO A 191 0.58 13.11 3.09
N PHE A 192 -0.24 14.13 3.25
CA PHE A 192 -0.06 15.40 2.56
C PHE A 192 0.19 16.53 3.57
N TYR A 193 1.44 16.98 3.62
CA TYR A 193 1.89 18.10 4.48
C TYR A 193 2.56 19.15 3.60
N PRO A 194 1.81 20.16 3.12
CA PRO A 194 2.34 21.16 2.17
C PRO A 194 3.49 21.97 2.76
N GLU A 195 3.48 22.28 4.05
CA GLU A 195 4.49 23.08 4.72
C GLU A 195 5.86 22.38 4.80
N GLU A 196 5.88 21.04 4.78
CA GLU A 196 7.11 20.25 4.87
C GLU A 196 7.71 19.93 3.48
N GLY A 197 7.16 20.47 2.39
CA GLY A 197 7.60 20.17 1.03
C GLY A 197 7.33 18.73 0.57
N ARG A 198 6.71 17.91 1.41
CA ARG A 198 6.45 16.48 1.13
C ARG A 198 5.42 16.28 0.03
N GLY A 199 4.51 17.25 -0.17
CA GLY A 199 3.52 17.21 -1.23
C GLY A 199 4.13 17.09 -2.63
N LYS A 200 5.33 17.64 -2.83
CA LYS A 200 6.02 17.63 -4.12
C LYS A 200 6.58 16.28 -4.52
N ARG A 201 7.08 15.48 -3.57
CA ARG A 201 7.76 14.20 -3.87
C ARG A 201 6.90 13.22 -4.66
N MET A 202 5.61 13.16 -4.35
CA MET A 202 4.69 12.30 -5.09
C MET A 202 4.51 12.76 -6.55
N ASP A 203 4.47 14.07 -6.79
CA ASP A 203 4.38 14.63 -8.14
C ASP A 203 5.72 14.49 -8.89
N GLU A 204 6.84 14.77 -8.24
CA GLU A 204 8.19 14.55 -8.79
C GLU A 204 8.41 13.08 -9.19
N PHE A 205 7.99 12.15 -8.35
CA PHE A 205 8.01 10.73 -8.67
C PHE A 205 7.12 10.43 -9.88
N ALA A 206 5.88 10.91 -9.91
CA ALA A 206 4.96 10.70 -11.01
C ALA A 206 5.50 11.26 -12.34
N GLU A 207 6.12 12.44 -12.31
CA GLU A 207 6.75 13.08 -13.47
C GLU A 207 7.99 12.33 -13.96
N SER A 208 8.72 11.66 -13.07
CA SER A 208 9.88 10.84 -13.41
C SER A 208 9.55 9.57 -14.21
N LEU A 209 8.28 9.16 -14.22
CA LEU A 209 7.78 8.00 -14.95
C LEU A 209 7.34 8.39 -16.37
N ASN A 210 8.32 8.56 -17.25
CA ASN A 210 8.06 8.91 -18.65
C ASN A 210 7.14 7.87 -19.33
N GLY A 211 6.11 8.36 -20.04
CA GLY A 211 5.13 7.52 -20.72
C GLY A 211 3.94 7.08 -19.85
N PHE A 212 3.97 7.36 -18.56
CA PHE A 212 2.81 7.16 -17.70
C PHE A 212 1.87 8.37 -17.74
N LYS A 213 0.58 8.08 -17.65
CA LYS A 213 -0.46 9.11 -17.52
C LYS A 213 -1.10 9.03 -16.15
N LYS A 214 -1.39 10.20 -15.61
CA LYS A 214 -2.10 10.35 -14.35
C LYS A 214 -3.59 10.04 -14.59
N VAL A 215 -4.05 8.89 -14.08
CA VAL A 215 -5.44 8.45 -14.15
C VAL A 215 -6.27 9.16 -13.10
N TYR A 216 -5.69 9.32 -11.88
CA TYR A 216 -6.34 10.01 -10.78
C TYR A 216 -5.33 10.76 -9.93
N SER A 217 -5.78 11.91 -9.40
CA SER A 217 -4.99 12.72 -8.49
C SER A 217 -5.91 13.30 -7.42
N PHE A 218 -5.51 13.12 -6.17
CA PHE A 218 -6.22 13.69 -5.02
C PHE A 218 -5.21 14.22 -4.02
N GLN A 219 -5.53 15.39 -3.45
CA GLN A 219 -4.78 15.99 -2.35
C GLN A 219 -5.78 16.64 -1.40
N LYS A 220 -5.64 16.39 -0.12
CA LYS A 220 -6.38 17.06 0.93
C LYS A 220 -5.50 17.25 2.14
N HIS A 221 -5.28 18.50 2.51
CA HIS A 221 -4.83 18.89 3.83
C HIS A 221 -6.06 19.10 4.72
N ILE A 222 -5.98 18.72 5.97
CA ILE A 222 -7.13 18.82 6.86
C ILE A 222 -6.71 19.60 8.08
N ASP A 223 -7.41 20.73 8.22
CA ASP A 223 -7.38 21.54 9.41
C ASP A 223 -8.34 21.03 10.50
N ASP A 224 -9.26 20.13 10.14
CA ASP A 224 -10.27 19.60 11.04
C ASP A 224 -9.98 18.15 11.44
N TRP A 225 -9.96 17.90 12.73
CA TRP A 225 -9.77 16.61 13.39
C TRP A 225 -10.90 15.60 13.14
N ASP A 226 -11.86 15.95 12.30
CA ASP A 226 -13.07 15.16 12.07
C ASP A 226 -12.88 14.21 10.88
N LYS A 227 -12.34 13.02 11.12
CA LYS A 227 -12.37 11.81 10.26
C LYS A 227 -11.72 11.88 8.87
N ASN A 228 -11.16 12.97 8.48
CA ASN A 228 -10.57 13.15 7.15
C ASN A 228 -9.07 13.37 7.29
N TYR A 229 -8.29 12.37 7.15
CA TYR A 229 -6.85 12.41 7.31
C TYR A 229 -6.17 13.13 6.13
N SER A 230 -5.15 13.93 6.42
CA SER A 230 -4.28 14.51 5.40
C SER A 230 -3.77 13.40 4.47
N CYS A 231 -4.01 13.56 3.17
CA CYS A 231 -3.77 12.49 2.22
C CYS A 231 -3.49 13.03 0.82
N GLN A 232 -2.55 12.42 0.14
CA GLN A 232 -2.37 12.54 -1.30
C GLN A 232 -2.41 11.16 -1.96
N ILE A 233 -3.02 11.10 -3.13
CA ILE A 233 -3.15 9.89 -3.93
C ILE A 233 -2.76 10.22 -5.37
N ARG A 234 -1.96 9.35 -6.00
CA ARG A 234 -1.72 9.36 -7.44
C ARG A 234 -1.93 7.96 -7.99
N VAL A 235 -2.72 7.87 -9.04
CA VAL A 235 -2.89 6.64 -9.82
C VAL A 235 -2.33 6.91 -11.20
N LEU A 236 -1.35 6.10 -11.61
CA LEU A 236 -0.61 6.27 -12.86
C LEU A 236 -0.71 4.99 -13.68
N SER A 237 -0.85 5.10 -15.00
CA SER A 237 -0.84 3.94 -15.91
C SER A 237 -0.01 4.22 -17.15
N ASN A 238 0.73 3.22 -17.63
CA ASN A 238 1.42 3.25 -18.92
C ASN A 238 0.49 2.88 -20.08
N ARG A 239 -0.73 2.42 -19.80
CA ARG A 239 -1.74 2.15 -20.83
C ARG A 239 -2.98 2.98 -20.56
N LEU A 240 -3.36 3.76 -21.54
CA LEU A 240 -4.70 4.35 -21.58
C LEU A 240 -5.66 3.31 -22.14
N THR A 241 -6.77 3.12 -21.47
CA THR A 241 -7.97 2.63 -22.16
C THR A 241 -8.41 3.69 -23.20
N PRO A 242 -8.89 3.29 -24.38
CA PRO A 242 -9.34 4.23 -25.40
C PRO A 242 -10.50 5.15 -24.99
N LYS A 243 -11.10 4.89 -23.84
CA LYS A 243 -12.15 5.73 -23.23
C LYS A 243 -11.75 6.04 -21.81
N GLY A 244 -11.37 7.29 -21.58
CA GLY A 244 -11.16 7.89 -20.26
C GLY A 244 -12.47 7.99 -19.47
N GLU A 245 -13.12 6.88 -19.19
CA GLU A 245 -14.27 6.83 -18.30
C GLU A 245 -13.76 6.66 -16.87
N VAL A 246 -13.66 7.78 -16.19
CA VAL A 246 -13.66 7.81 -14.72
C VAL A 246 -15.04 7.31 -14.29
N PHE A 247 -15.12 6.10 -13.76
CA PHE A 247 -16.35 5.65 -13.14
C PHE A 247 -16.55 6.41 -11.82
N GLU A 248 -17.30 7.51 -11.88
CA GLU A 248 -17.99 8.03 -10.72
C GLU A 248 -19.14 7.09 -10.38
N ASN A 249 -19.23 6.73 -9.11
CA ASN A 249 -20.32 5.99 -8.46
C ASN A 249 -20.38 4.47 -8.64
N ARG A 250 -19.68 3.75 -7.74
CA ARG A 250 -20.28 2.57 -7.12
C ARG A 250 -20.66 2.92 -5.68
N GLN A 251 -21.96 2.98 -5.42
CA GLN A 251 -22.52 2.97 -4.06
C GLN A 251 -22.06 1.68 -3.38
N TYR A 252 -21.36 1.83 -2.26
CA TYR A 252 -21.10 0.70 -1.38
C TYR A 252 -22.41 0.29 -0.74
N VAL A 253 -22.86 -0.94 -1.03
CA VAL A 253 -23.86 -1.60 -0.18
C VAL A 253 -23.12 -1.96 1.11
N HIS A 254 -23.47 -1.31 2.20
CA HIS A 254 -23.12 -1.77 3.53
C HIS A 254 -23.78 -3.13 3.72
N ILE A 255 -22.96 -4.19 3.73
CA ILE A 255 -23.40 -5.46 4.29
C ILE A 255 -23.25 -5.28 5.82
N VAL A 256 -24.39 -5.20 6.47
CA VAL A 256 -24.56 -5.18 7.93
C VAL A 256 -24.15 -6.52 8.51
#